data_4935019f3c900f2de1a1adfe5502a874
#
_entry.id   4935019f3c900f2de1a1adfe5502a874
#
_cell.length_a   1.000
_cell.length_b   1.000
_cell.length_c   1.000
_cell.angle_alpha   90.00
_cell.angle_beta   90.00
_cell.angle_gamma   90.00
#
_symmetry.space_group_name_H-M   'P 1'
#
loop_
_entity.id
_entity.type
_entity.pdbx_description
1 polymer ?
#
loop_
_entity_poly.entity_id
_entity_poly.type
_entity_poly.pdbx_seq_one_letter_code
_entity_poly.pdbx_strand_id
1 'polypeptide(L)'
;MEKIFEITAVGDKLPTDMKSFLYSHGLSVTLVKKAKYGGILLNGVAVTVRATVNPGDKIEIYLDEGKSESIPPMDIPLMVLYEDDDLIAVDKPTNMPTHPSKGNNLPTLANAVMGYFGGDFVFRSVNRLDRDTSGVVIIAKNKISASRLSASMKKGQWSKKYHALIEGVPCPSSDTIDAPIERVEPGNIKRTVRPDGKRAITKYSVIEQYSDSSLCEVTLLTGRTHQIRVHMAHIGHPLVSDFLYGRPSEKEYYLRCKEITFPHPKNGEIITIKA
;
A
#
# COMPACT_ATOMS: atom_id res chain seq x y z
N MET A 1 -27.05 -6.14 -1.41
CA MET A 1 -25.95 -5.89 -2.38
C MET A 1 -26.08 -4.47 -2.90
N GLU A 2 -25.00 -3.74 -2.92
CA GLU A 2 -24.95 -2.36 -3.42
C GLU A 2 -24.26 -2.33 -4.78
N LYS A 3 -24.62 -1.35 -5.62
CA LYS A 3 -23.93 -1.13 -6.89
C LYS A 3 -22.54 -0.57 -6.60
N ILE A 4 -21.49 -1.36 -6.86
CA ILE A 4 -20.11 -0.96 -6.61
C ILE A 4 -19.36 -0.53 -7.88
N PHE A 5 -19.91 -0.80 -9.06
CA PHE A 5 -19.28 -0.49 -10.34
C PHE A 5 -20.32 -0.33 -11.43
N GLU A 6 -20.13 0.68 -12.30
CA GLU A 6 -20.92 0.90 -13.50
C GLU A 6 -20.02 1.44 -14.60
N ILE A 7 -20.17 0.92 -15.81
CA ILE A 7 -19.46 1.42 -16.99
C ILE A 7 -20.23 1.09 -18.27
N THR A 8 -20.17 2.01 -19.23
CA THR A 8 -20.57 1.72 -20.62
C THR A 8 -19.37 1.23 -21.40
N ALA A 9 -19.51 0.13 -22.10
CA ALA A 9 -18.45 -0.51 -22.86
C ALA A 9 -18.09 0.33 -24.10
N VAL A 10 -16.85 0.84 -24.11
CA VAL A 10 -16.29 1.58 -25.25
C VAL A 10 -14.86 1.11 -25.54
N GLY A 11 -14.42 1.20 -26.78
CA GLY A 11 -13.03 0.93 -27.19
C GLY A 11 -12.90 -0.15 -28.27
N ASP A 12 -11.72 -0.19 -28.87
CA ASP A 12 -11.40 -0.99 -30.07
C ASP A 12 -11.21 -2.50 -29.80
N LYS A 13 -11.21 -2.91 -28.52
CA LYS A 13 -11.06 -4.32 -28.12
C LYS A 13 -12.39 -5.03 -27.89
N LEU A 14 -13.48 -4.44 -28.34
CA LEU A 14 -14.81 -5.04 -28.31
C LEU A 14 -15.18 -5.63 -29.68
N PRO A 15 -15.95 -6.73 -29.73
CA PRO A 15 -16.49 -7.46 -28.58
C PRO A 15 -15.46 -8.29 -27.82
N THR A 16 -15.72 -8.52 -26.51
CA THR A 16 -14.87 -9.36 -25.64
C THR A 16 -15.71 -10.11 -24.61
N ASP A 17 -15.13 -11.09 -23.92
CA ASP A 17 -15.85 -11.73 -22.80
C ASP A 17 -15.87 -10.84 -21.56
N MET A 18 -16.93 -10.96 -20.75
CA MET A 18 -17.15 -10.15 -19.53
C MET A 18 -15.97 -10.21 -18.56
N LYS A 19 -15.35 -11.38 -18.40
CA LYS A 19 -14.19 -11.55 -17.49
C LYS A 19 -12.99 -10.70 -17.95
N SER A 20 -12.63 -10.78 -19.22
CA SER A 20 -11.55 -10.00 -19.82
C SER A 20 -11.83 -8.50 -19.77
N PHE A 21 -13.09 -8.12 -20.03
CA PHE A 21 -13.53 -6.72 -19.89
C PHE A 21 -13.34 -6.20 -18.47
N LEU A 22 -13.82 -6.92 -17.45
CA LEU A 22 -13.69 -6.50 -16.06
C LEU A 22 -12.23 -6.42 -15.60
N TYR A 23 -11.38 -7.36 -16.05
CA TYR A 23 -9.94 -7.31 -15.72
C TYR A 23 -9.22 -6.13 -16.36
N SER A 24 -9.57 -5.79 -17.61
CA SER A 24 -9.00 -4.61 -18.28
C SER A 24 -9.36 -3.30 -17.57
N HIS A 25 -10.52 -3.28 -16.86
CA HIS A 25 -10.96 -2.14 -16.05
C HIS A 25 -10.50 -2.19 -14.59
N GLY A 26 -9.49 -3.03 -14.29
CA GLY A 26 -8.81 -3.06 -12.99
C GLY A 26 -9.52 -3.83 -11.89
N LEU A 27 -10.55 -4.64 -12.21
CA LEU A 27 -11.19 -5.49 -11.22
C LEU A 27 -10.33 -6.73 -10.94
N SER A 28 -10.11 -7.05 -9.66
CA SER A 28 -9.30 -8.20 -9.27
C SER A 28 -10.03 -9.52 -9.50
N VAL A 29 -9.24 -10.61 -9.66
CA VAL A 29 -9.78 -11.98 -9.76
C VAL A 29 -10.73 -12.30 -8.62
N THR A 30 -10.39 -11.88 -7.39
CA THR A 30 -11.22 -12.13 -6.20
C THR A 30 -12.55 -11.38 -6.28
N LEU A 31 -12.54 -10.13 -6.76
CA LEU A 31 -13.75 -9.32 -6.91
C LEU A 31 -14.68 -9.94 -7.96
N VAL A 32 -14.15 -10.27 -9.14
CA VAL A 32 -14.90 -10.89 -10.22
C VAL A 32 -15.46 -12.26 -9.80
N LYS A 33 -14.70 -13.08 -9.06
CA LYS A 33 -15.18 -14.34 -8.50
C LYS A 33 -16.37 -14.15 -7.54
N LYS A 34 -16.34 -13.10 -6.70
CA LYS A 34 -17.46 -12.81 -5.79
C LYS A 34 -18.71 -12.34 -6.56
N ALA A 35 -18.51 -11.52 -7.59
CA ALA A 35 -19.61 -10.98 -8.39
C ALA A 35 -20.31 -12.01 -9.31
N LYS A 36 -19.64 -13.09 -9.68
CA LYS A 36 -20.18 -14.07 -10.66
C LYS A 36 -21.49 -14.75 -10.25
N TYR A 37 -21.86 -14.71 -8.97
CA TYR A 37 -23.08 -15.32 -8.44
C TYR A 37 -24.22 -14.27 -8.36
N GLY A 38 -24.68 -13.78 -9.52
CA GLY A 38 -25.82 -12.87 -9.64
C GLY A 38 -25.49 -11.40 -9.43
N GLY A 39 -24.23 -11.03 -9.20
CA GLY A 39 -23.80 -9.64 -9.00
C GLY A 39 -23.31 -8.94 -10.28
N ILE A 40 -23.38 -9.55 -11.46
CA ILE A 40 -23.00 -8.93 -12.74
C ILE A 40 -24.23 -8.75 -13.59
N LEU A 41 -24.55 -7.51 -13.95
CA LEU A 41 -25.61 -7.20 -14.88
C LEU A 41 -25.04 -6.65 -16.18
N LEU A 42 -25.62 -7.08 -17.30
CA LEU A 42 -25.39 -6.56 -18.64
C LEU A 42 -26.73 -5.99 -19.16
N ASN A 43 -26.79 -4.71 -19.39
CA ASN A 43 -28.01 -3.99 -19.79
C ASN A 43 -29.20 -4.30 -18.85
N GLY A 44 -28.94 -4.37 -17.54
CA GLY A 44 -29.94 -4.68 -16.51
C GLY A 44 -30.27 -6.17 -16.32
N VAL A 45 -29.71 -7.07 -17.13
CA VAL A 45 -29.96 -8.50 -17.05
C VAL A 45 -28.77 -9.21 -16.39
N ALA A 46 -29.05 -10.12 -15.43
CA ALA A 46 -28.00 -10.90 -14.76
C ALA A 46 -27.31 -11.85 -15.74
N VAL A 47 -25.99 -11.80 -15.77
CA VAL A 47 -25.16 -12.59 -16.68
C VAL A 47 -23.99 -13.28 -15.96
N THR A 48 -23.38 -14.23 -16.68
CA THR A 48 -22.13 -14.84 -16.21
C THR A 48 -20.90 -14.11 -16.74
N VAL A 49 -19.74 -14.43 -16.18
CA VAL A 49 -18.45 -13.91 -16.66
C VAL A 49 -18.09 -14.33 -18.09
N ARG A 50 -18.88 -15.22 -18.73
CA ARG A 50 -18.73 -15.70 -20.11
C ARG A 50 -19.56 -14.89 -21.10
N ALA A 51 -20.44 -14.01 -20.65
CA ALA A 51 -21.25 -13.17 -21.53
C ALA A 51 -20.35 -12.32 -22.45
N THR A 52 -20.77 -12.13 -23.68
CA THR A 52 -20.11 -11.22 -24.61
C THR A 52 -20.50 -9.79 -24.29
N VAL A 53 -19.53 -8.91 -24.25
CA VAL A 53 -19.69 -7.47 -24.08
C VAL A 53 -19.46 -6.82 -25.44
N ASN A 54 -20.44 -6.06 -25.92
CA ASN A 54 -20.37 -5.32 -27.18
C ASN A 54 -20.19 -3.82 -26.94
N PRO A 55 -19.80 -3.04 -27.94
CA PRO A 55 -19.80 -1.58 -27.85
C PRO A 55 -21.18 -1.04 -27.46
N GLY A 56 -21.23 -0.13 -26.49
CA GLY A 56 -22.46 0.48 -26.00
C GLY A 56 -23.16 -0.29 -24.87
N ASP A 57 -22.75 -1.53 -24.56
CA ASP A 57 -23.33 -2.27 -23.44
C ASP A 57 -23.06 -1.60 -22.10
N LYS A 58 -24.08 -1.59 -21.24
CA LYS A 58 -23.98 -1.11 -19.86
C LYS A 58 -23.69 -2.29 -18.92
N ILE A 59 -22.57 -2.21 -18.22
CA ILE A 59 -22.16 -3.21 -17.23
C ILE A 59 -22.30 -2.63 -15.84
N GLU A 60 -22.97 -3.36 -14.95
CA GLU A 60 -23.09 -3.02 -13.54
C GLU A 60 -22.66 -4.17 -12.67
N ILE A 61 -22.00 -3.88 -11.53
CA ILE A 61 -21.63 -4.89 -10.54
C ILE A 61 -22.21 -4.52 -9.19
N TYR A 62 -22.87 -5.48 -8.60
CA TYR A 62 -23.48 -5.42 -7.29
C TYR A 62 -22.77 -6.39 -6.34
N LEU A 63 -22.29 -5.90 -5.22
CA LEU A 63 -21.71 -6.70 -4.15
C LEU A 63 -22.06 -6.10 -2.80
N ASP A 64 -21.93 -6.91 -1.76
CA ASP A 64 -21.94 -6.41 -0.39
C ASP A 64 -20.56 -5.88 -0.04
N GLU A 65 -20.48 -4.61 0.43
CA GLU A 65 -19.21 -4.01 0.88
C GLU A 65 -18.66 -4.69 2.15
N GLY A 66 -19.53 -5.30 2.96
CA GLY A 66 -19.18 -5.95 4.22
C GLY A 66 -18.84 -4.94 5.33
N LYS A 67 -18.44 -5.45 6.49
CA LYS A 67 -18.00 -4.67 7.65
C LYS A 67 -16.70 -5.25 8.22
N SER A 68 -15.89 -4.41 8.85
CA SER A 68 -14.68 -4.85 9.57
C SER A 68 -15.01 -5.11 11.05
N GLU A 69 -15.86 -6.09 11.33
CA GLU A 69 -16.34 -6.42 12.69
C GLU A 69 -15.20 -6.73 13.69
N SER A 70 -14.06 -7.17 13.19
CA SER A 70 -12.89 -7.51 14.02
C SER A 70 -11.98 -6.33 14.39
N ILE A 71 -12.28 -5.11 13.91
CA ILE A 71 -11.49 -3.92 14.18
C ILE A 71 -12.37 -2.91 14.92
N PRO A 72 -12.29 -2.83 16.26
CA PRO A 72 -13.11 -1.88 17.01
C PRO A 72 -12.72 -0.44 16.67
N PRO A 73 -13.70 0.46 16.51
CA PRO A 73 -13.43 1.89 16.36
C PRO A 73 -12.82 2.46 17.64
N MET A 74 -11.84 3.34 17.51
CA MET A 74 -11.22 4.05 18.61
C MET A 74 -11.14 5.55 18.29
N ASP A 75 -11.40 6.38 19.28
CA ASP A 75 -11.25 7.84 19.16
C ASP A 75 -9.75 8.22 19.29
N ILE A 76 -9.06 8.13 18.18
CA ILE A 76 -7.64 8.46 18.04
C ILE A 76 -7.53 9.54 16.97
N PRO A 77 -6.88 10.68 17.27
CA PRO A 77 -6.67 11.74 16.28
C PRO A 77 -6.04 11.21 15.00
N LEU A 78 -6.64 11.53 13.86
CA LEU A 78 -6.20 11.12 12.54
C LEU A 78 -5.78 12.35 11.73
N MET A 79 -4.51 12.42 11.32
CA MET A 79 -4.04 13.47 10.44
C MET A 79 -4.33 13.08 8.99
N VAL A 80 -5.41 13.61 8.44
CA VAL A 80 -5.82 13.40 7.05
C VAL A 80 -5.02 14.33 6.14
N LEU A 81 -4.36 13.77 5.12
CA LEU A 81 -3.58 14.47 4.11
C LEU A 81 -4.38 14.71 2.81
N TYR A 82 -5.28 13.79 2.51
CA TYR A 82 -6.16 13.85 1.34
C TYR A 82 -7.36 12.93 1.56
N GLU A 83 -8.52 13.33 1.08
CA GLU A 83 -9.72 12.49 1.10
C GLU A 83 -10.64 12.83 -0.06
N ASP A 84 -11.22 11.79 -0.70
CA ASP A 84 -12.31 11.87 -1.65
C ASP A 84 -13.26 10.66 -1.52
N ASP A 85 -14.08 10.37 -2.53
CA ASP A 85 -15.02 9.24 -2.51
C ASP A 85 -14.33 7.88 -2.63
N ASP A 86 -13.11 7.82 -3.13
CA ASP A 86 -12.39 6.60 -3.49
C ASP A 86 -11.31 6.20 -2.49
N LEU A 87 -10.66 7.16 -1.88
CA LEU A 87 -9.55 6.92 -0.96
C LEU A 87 -9.44 7.99 0.14
N ILE A 88 -8.79 7.62 1.21
CA ILE A 88 -8.24 8.52 2.22
C ILE A 88 -6.75 8.27 2.36
N ALA A 89 -5.96 9.34 2.41
CA ALA A 89 -4.54 9.31 2.70
C ALA A 89 -4.28 9.98 4.06
N VAL A 90 -3.52 9.32 4.92
CA VAL A 90 -3.27 9.78 6.29
C VAL A 90 -1.79 9.80 6.60
N ASP A 91 -1.39 10.68 7.49
CA ASP A 91 -0.05 10.68 8.10
C ASP A 91 -0.06 9.78 9.34
N LYS A 92 0.49 8.58 9.19
CA LYS A 92 0.61 7.64 10.32
C LYS A 92 1.74 8.09 11.25
N PRO A 93 1.49 8.28 12.55
CA PRO A 93 2.56 8.57 13.51
C PRO A 93 3.50 7.38 13.69
N THR A 94 4.66 7.62 14.30
CA THR A 94 5.54 6.56 14.82
C THR A 94 4.87 5.79 15.97
N ASN A 95 5.41 4.65 16.34
CA ASN A 95 4.91 3.77 17.41
C ASN A 95 3.44 3.30 17.26
N MET A 96 2.90 3.32 16.04
CA MET A 96 1.55 2.87 15.71
C MET A 96 1.59 1.81 14.62
N PRO A 97 1.15 0.55 14.88
CA PRO A 97 1.01 -0.46 13.82
C PRO A 97 -0.06 -0.05 12.81
N THR A 98 0.11 -0.43 11.55
CA THR A 98 -0.91 -0.17 10.51
C THR A 98 -2.17 -1.01 10.74
N HIS A 99 -1.99 -2.30 11.12
CA HIS A 99 -3.07 -3.27 11.33
C HIS A 99 -2.95 -3.94 12.69
N PRO A 100 -4.07 -4.42 13.27
CA PRO A 100 -4.02 -5.35 14.39
C PRO A 100 -3.22 -6.60 14.02
N SER A 101 -2.44 -7.12 14.94
CA SER A 101 -1.69 -8.34 14.77
C SER A 101 -1.78 -9.21 16.01
N LYS A 102 -1.71 -10.53 15.83
CA LYS A 102 -1.80 -11.50 16.92
C LYS A 102 -0.70 -11.22 17.97
N GLY A 103 -1.12 -11.06 19.24
CA GLY A 103 -0.20 -10.75 20.35
C GLY A 103 0.22 -9.28 20.49
N ASN A 104 -0.36 -8.36 19.71
CA ASN A 104 -0.12 -6.93 19.87
C ASN A 104 -1.44 -6.22 20.21
N ASN A 105 -1.52 -5.69 21.43
CA ASN A 105 -2.71 -5.01 21.97
C ASN A 105 -2.63 -3.47 21.80
N LEU A 106 -1.64 -2.95 21.07
CA LEU A 106 -1.52 -1.52 20.82
C LEU A 106 -2.63 -1.05 19.88
N PRO A 107 -3.13 0.18 20.09
CA PRO A 107 -3.99 0.84 19.11
C PRO A 107 -3.28 0.90 17.74
N THR A 108 -4.05 0.68 16.68
CA THR A 108 -3.53 0.66 15.32
C THR A 108 -4.12 1.77 14.46
N LEU A 109 -3.48 2.08 13.34
CA LEU A 109 -4.07 2.98 12.36
C LEU A 109 -5.46 2.52 11.91
N ALA A 110 -5.67 1.21 11.80
CA ALA A 110 -6.97 0.67 11.46
C ALA A 110 -8.06 1.06 12.48
N ASN A 111 -7.75 1.01 13.79
CA ASN A 111 -8.68 1.44 14.84
C ASN A 111 -9.01 2.94 14.75
N ALA A 112 -7.99 3.79 14.48
CA ALA A 112 -8.19 5.23 14.32
C ALA A 112 -9.07 5.55 13.09
N VAL A 113 -8.82 4.88 11.96
CA VAL A 113 -9.63 5.05 10.74
C VAL A 113 -11.07 4.55 10.96
N MET A 114 -11.26 3.42 11.66
CA MET A 114 -12.59 2.95 12.04
C MET A 114 -13.32 3.96 12.92
N GLY A 115 -12.62 4.61 13.86
CA GLY A 115 -13.18 5.69 14.69
C GLY A 115 -13.59 6.90 13.87
N TYR A 116 -12.73 7.34 12.95
CA TYR A 116 -12.98 8.46 12.06
C TYR A 116 -14.26 8.29 11.21
N PHE A 117 -14.53 7.07 10.74
CA PHE A 117 -15.75 6.73 9.98
C PHE A 117 -16.90 6.21 10.86
N GLY A 118 -16.87 6.40 12.18
CA GLY A 118 -17.96 6.02 13.09
C GLY A 118 -18.22 4.50 13.18
N GLY A 119 -17.25 3.66 12.83
CA GLY A 119 -17.34 2.20 12.87
C GLY A 119 -18.00 1.55 11.66
N ASP A 120 -18.64 2.29 10.78
CA ASP A 120 -19.29 1.75 9.56
C ASP A 120 -18.36 1.86 8.34
N PHE A 121 -17.22 1.20 8.44
CA PHE A 121 -16.17 1.23 7.43
C PHE A 121 -15.49 -0.12 7.27
N VAL A 122 -14.91 -0.40 6.10
CA VAL A 122 -14.03 -1.55 5.91
C VAL A 122 -12.61 -1.07 5.66
N PHE A 123 -11.73 -1.32 6.62
CA PHE A 123 -10.34 -0.89 6.51
C PHE A 123 -9.59 -1.64 5.41
N ARG A 124 -9.19 -0.94 4.35
CA ARG A 124 -8.49 -1.47 3.18
C ARG A 124 -7.23 -0.66 2.88
N SER A 125 -6.19 -0.80 3.70
CA SER A 125 -4.93 -0.12 3.41
C SER A 125 -4.27 -0.74 2.16
N VAL A 126 -3.83 0.13 1.27
CA VAL A 126 -3.17 -0.27 0.01
C VAL A 126 -1.68 -0.48 0.22
N ASN A 127 -1.05 0.38 1.00
CA ASN A 127 0.31 0.21 1.50
C ASN A 127 0.30 0.06 3.03
N ARG A 128 1.41 -0.36 3.55
CA ARG A 128 1.62 -0.45 5.00
C ARG A 128 2.97 0.12 5.38
N LEU A 129 3.04 0.67 6.56
CA LEU A 129 4.27 1.08 7.22
C LEU A 129 4.48 0.20 8.46
N ASP A 130 5.73 0.01 8.84
CA ASP A 130 6.08 -0.67 10.08
C ASP A 130 5.64 0.19 11.28
N ARG A 131 5.58 -0.39 12.49
CA ARG A 131 5.12 0.29 13.70
C ARG A 131 5.82 1.64 13.90
N ASP A 132 7.15 1.65 13.82
CA ASP A 132 7.98 2.82 14.13
C ASP A 132 8.25 3.71 12.90
N THR A 133 7.82 3.29 11.70
CA THR A 133 7.86 4.10 10.48
C THR A 133 6.63 5.01 10.43
N SER A 134 6.86 6.30 10.28
CA SER A 134 5.80 7.31 10.10
C SER A 134 5.55 7.67 8.63
N GLY A 135 4.50 8.45 8.36
CA GLY A 135 4.24 9.04 7.06
C GLY A 135 3.03 8.47 6.31
N VAL A 136 2.99 8.67 5.00
CA VAL A 136 1.82 8.47 4.16
C VAL A 136 1.34 7.02 4.12
N VAL A 137 0.07 6.81 4.48
CA VAL A 137 -0.65 5.55 4.26
C VAL A 137 -1.92 5.83 3.45
N ILE A 138 -2.12 5.04 2.38
CA ILE A 138 -3.29 5.13 1.49
C ILE A 138 -4.27 4.03 1.87
N ILE A 139 -5.52 4.40 2.10
CA ILE A 139 -6.63 3.51 2.43
C ILE A 139 -7.73 3.70 1.39
N ALA A 140 -8.15 2.61 0.76
CA ALA A 140 -9.26 2.64 -0.20
C ALA A 140 -10.61 2.61 0.53
N LYS A 141 -11.53 3.49 0.13
CA LYS A 141 -12.86 3.60 0.75
C LYS A 141 -13.83 2.53 0.26
N ASN A 142 -13.60 1.96 -0.93
CA ASN A 142 -14.44 0.92 -1.52
C ASN A 142 -13.61 -0.20 -2.18
N LYS A 143 -14.27 -1.31 -2.53
CA LYS A 143 -13.60 -2.50 -3.12
C LYS A 143 -13.00 -2.24 -4.48
N ILE A 144 -13.61 -1.40 -5.30
CA ILE A 144 -13.12 -1.07 -6.65
C ILE A 144 -11.83 -0.30 -6.55
N SER A 145 -11.81 0.75 -5.74
CA SER A 145 -10.63 1.56 -5.52
C SER A 145 -9.49 0.74 -4.91
N ALA A 146 -9.77 -0.15 -3.94
CA ALA A 146 -8.79 -1.08 -3.41
C ALA A 146 -8.21 -2.01 -4.48
N SER A 147 -9.06 -2.52 -5.38
CA SER A 147 -8.64 -3.38 -6.48
C SER A 147 -7.74 -2.64 -7.48
N ARG A 148 -8.17 -1.45 -7.94
CA ARG A 148 -7.43 -0.63 -8.91
C ARG A 148 -6.10 -0.14 -8.35
N LEU A 149 -6.08 0.38 -7.13
CA LEU A 149 -4.85 0.82 -6.46
C LEU A 149 -3.86 -0.34 -6.26
N SER A 150 -4.35 -1.53 -5.86
CA SER A 150 -3.51 -2.72 -5.74
C SER A 150 -2.98 -3.19 -7.10
N ALA A 151 -3.78 -3.09 -8.15
CA ALA A 151 -3.36 -3.46 -9.51
C ALA A 151 -2.30 -2.50 -10.05
N SER A 152 -2.48 -1.17 -9.89
CA SER A 152 -1.50 -0.16 -10.30
C SER A 152 -0.19 -0.30 -9.53
N MET A 153 -0.25 -0.60 -8.23
CA MET A 153 0.95 -0.86 -7.43
C MET A 153 1.72 -2.10 -7.92
N LYS A 154 1.03 -3.19 -8.25
CA LYS A 154 1.64 -4.41 -8.81
C LYS A 154 2.27 -4.17 -10.19
N LYS A 155 1.72 -3.25 -10.98
CA LYS A 155 2.27 -2.82 -12.27
C LYS A 155 3.49 -1.89 -12.14
N GLY A 156 3.92 -1.56 -10.94
CA GLY A 156 5.05 -0.65 -10.69
C GLY A 156 4.74 0.83 -10.99
N GLN A 157 3.47 1.22 -11.01
CA GLN A 157 3.04 2.59 -11.31
C GLN A 157 3.09 3.51 -10.08
N TRP A 158 3.61 3.02 -8.96
CA TRP A 158 3.75 3.77 -7.70
C TRP A 158 5.19 4.18 -7.46
N SER A 159 5.40 5.42 -7.07
CA SER A 159 6.65 5.91 -6.50
C SER A 159 6.45 6.18 -5.01
N LYS A 160 7.41 5.76 -4.19
CA LYS A 160 7.40 5.97 -2.74
C LYS A 160 8.74 6.48 -2.31
N LYS A 161 8.76 7.70 -1.76
CA LYS A 161 9.97 8.32 -1.24
C LYS A 161 9.93 8.35 0.28
N TYR A 162 11.04 7.98 0.86
CA TYR A 162 11.26 7.97 2.30
C TYR A 162 12.45 8.85 2.66
N HIS A 163 12.41 9.39 3.86
CA HIS A 163 13.59 9.93 4.52
C HIS A 163 14.01 8.96 5.62
N ALA A 164 15.28 8.63 5.67
CA ALA A 164 15.87 7.73 6.66
C ALA A 164 17.15 8.34 7.24
N LEU A 165 17.25 8.40 8.56
CA LEU A 165 18.49 8.76 9.23
C LEU A 165 19.32 7.50 9.43
N ILE A 166 20.53 7.45 8.85
CA ILE A 166 21.42 6.29 8.87
C ILE A 166 22.73 6.61 9.59
N GLU A 167 23.40 5.57 10.11
CA GLU A 167 24.71 5.69 10.74
C GLU A 167 25.80 5.95 9.69
N GLY A 168 26.66 6.93 9.95
CA GLY A 168 27.80 7.29 9.10
C GLY A 168 27.39 7.91 7.76
N VAL A 169 28.33 7.89 6.82
CA VAL A 169 28.16 8.44 5.46
C VAL A 169 28.51 7.35 4.45
N PRO A 170 27.55 6.86 3.66
CA PRO A 170 27.84 5.86 2.65
C PRO A 170 28.72 6.41 1.51
N CYS A 171 29.59 5.57 1.02
CA CYS A 171 30.40 5.85 -0.16
C CYS A 171 30.16 4.72 -1.18
N PRO A 172 29.56 5.03 -2.35
CA PRO A 172 29.14 6.35 -2.83
C PRO A 172 27.95 6.96 -2.07
N SER A 173 27.79 8.29 -2.14
CA SER A 173 26.67 9.00 -1.50
C SER A 173 25.29 8.72 -2.12
N SER A 174 25.24 8.06 -3.26
CA SER A 174 24.00 7.57 -3.90
C SER A 174 24.26 6.28 -4.64
N ASP A 175 23.35 5.31 -4.51
CA ASP A 175 23.47 4.01 -5.20
C ASP A 175 22.12 3.27 -5.24
N THR A 176 22.12 2.11 -5.90
CA THR A 176 21.00 1.18 -5.97
C THR A 176 21.40 -0.17 -5.34
N ILE A 177 20.72 -0.54 -4.27
CA ILE A 177 20.88 -1.84 -3.61
C ILE A 177 19.88 -2.81 -4.25
N ASP A 178 20.34 -3.79 -5.04
CA ASP A 178 19.52 -4.90 -5.58
C ASP A 178 19.96 -6.19 -4.87
N ALA A 179 19.33 -6.48 -3.72
CA ALA A 179 19.70 -7.58 -2.87
C ALA A 179 18.45 -8.29 -2.30
N PRO A 180 18.26 -9.61 -2.56
CA PRO A 180 17.05 -10.31 -2.17
C PRO A 180 16.93 -10.43 -0.65
N ILE A 181 15.68 -10.31 -0.14
CA ILE A 181 15.39 -10.32 1.29
C ILE A 181 14.52 -11.52 1.67
N GLU A 182 14.88 -12.20 2.75
CA GLU A 182 14.08 -13.25 3.37
C GLU A 182 14.11 -13.15 4.91
N ARG A 183 13.30 -13.95 5.59
CA ARG A 183 13.36 -14.12 7.05
C ARG A 183 14.67 -14.75 7.45
N VAL A 184 15.21 -14.36 8.60
CA VAL A 184 16.38 -15.07 9.18
C VAL A 184 16.00 -16.52 9.44
N GLU A 185 14.82 -16.75 10.05
CA GLU A 185 14.25 -18.06 10.33
C GLU A 185 12.73 -18.03 10.21
N PRO A 186 12.04 -19.16 9.95
CA PRO A 186 10.59 -19.23 10.02
C PRO A 186 10.07 -18.71 11.37
N GLY A 187 9.07 -17.82 11.34
CA GLY A 187 8.51 -17.21 12.57
C GLY A 187 9.26 -15.99 13.08
N ASN A 188 10.52 -15.77 12.73
CA ASN A 188 11.29 -14.61 13.16
C ASN A 188 10.78 -13.31 12.48
N ILE A 189 10.74 -12.22 13.23
CA ILE A 189 10.40 -10.89 12.68
C ILE A 189 11.56 -10.29 11.86
N LYS A 190 12.81 -10.62 12.23
CA LYS A 190 14.02 -10.11 11.58
C LYS A 190 14.17 -10.65 10.16
N ARG A 191 14.67 -9.81 9.27
CA ARG A 191 14.97 -10.12 7.87
C ARG A 191 16.45 -10.00 7.62
N THR A 192 16.89 -10.60 6.53
CA THR A 192 18.30 -10.52 6.09
C THR A 192 18.37 -10.61 4.57
N VAL A 193 19.46 -10.12 4.01
CA VAL A 193 19.80 -10.38 2.61
C VAL A 193 20.22 -11.83 2.46
N ARG A 194 19.55 -12.55 1.53
CA ARG A 194 19.84 -13.97 1.21
C ARG A 194 19.59 -14.23 -0.27
N PRO A 195 20.43 -15.06 -0.93
CA PRO A 195 20.28 -15.38 -2.37
C PRO A 195 18.93 -16.02 -2.73
N ASP A 196 18.34 -16.81 -1.83
CA ASP A 196 17.03 -17.46 -1.98
C ASP A 196 15.85 -16.56 -1.58
N GLY A 197 16.13 -15.31 -1.23
CA GLY A 197 15.13 -14.33 -0.82
C GLY A 197 14.33 -13.77 -1.99
N LYS A 198 13.30 -12.98 -1.63
CA LYS A 198 12.49 -12.28 -2.61
C LYS A 198 13.22 -11.04 -3.11
N ARG A 199 13.26 -10.83 -4.42
CA ARG A 199 13.87 -9.65 -5.03
C ARG A 199 13.44 -8.37 -4.33
N ALA A 200 14.43 -7.55 -3.96
CA ALA A 200 14.23 -6.26 -3.31
C ALA A 200 15.20 -5.24 -3.87
N ILE A 201 14.70 -4.05 -4.26
CA ILE A 201 15.49 -2.98 -4.88
C ILE A 201 15.19 -1.67 -4.18
N THR A 202 16.24 -1.04 -3.66
CA THR A 202 16.20 0.23 -2.96
C THR A 202 17.20 1.19 -3.59
N LYS A 203 16.77 2.38 -3.98
CA LYS A 203 17.65 3.48 -4.35
C LYS A 203 17.80 4.42 -3.18
N TYR A 204 18.98 4.93 -2.94
CA TYR A 204 19.22 5.96 -1.93
C TYR A 204 20.11 7.09 -2.45
N SER A 205 19.97 8.25 -1.87
CA SER A 205 20.88 9.39 -2.01
C SER A 205 20.98 10.15 -0.70
N VAL A 206 22.18 10.50 -0.28
CA VAL A 206 22.42 11.37 0.86
C VAL A 206 21.96 12.78 0.50
N ILE A 207 21.07 13.34 1.32
CA ILE A 207 20.54 14.71 1.15
C ILE A 207 21.11 15.67 2.19
N GLU A 208 21.54 15.14 3.34
CA GLU A 208 22.20 15.91 4.39
C GLU A 208 23.19 15.03 5.15
N GLN A 209 24.35 15.58 5.49
CA GLN A 209 25.41 14.88 6.18
C GLN A 209 25.69 15.52 7.53
N TYR A 210 25.76 14.72 8.58
CA TYR A 210 26.12 15.10 9.94
C TYR A 210 27.47 14.46 10.33
N SER A 211 27.96 14.72 11.52
CA SER A 211 29.27 14.23 11.98
C SER A 211 29.38 12.70 12.02
N ASP A 212 28.30 11.98 12.37
CA ASP A 212 28.25 10.55 12.62
C ASP A 212 27.05 9.84 11.96
N SER A 213 26.28 10.56 11.17
CA SER A 213 25.05 10.08 10.55
C SER A 213 24.76 10.85 9.26
N SER A 214 23.82 10.36 8.46
CA SER A 214 23.36 11.03 7.25
C SER A 214 21.86 10.89 7.10
N LEU A 215 21.21 11.93 6.60
CA LEU A 215 19.83 11.87 6.15
C LEU A 215 19.80 11.45 4.68
N CYS A 216 19.13 10.36 4.37
CA CYS A 216 18.98 9.86 3.02
C CYS A 216 17.55 10.02 2.52
N GLU A 217 17.39 10.44 1.26
CA GLU A 217 16.19 10.16 0.48
C GLU A 217 16.30 8.74 -0.07
N VAL A 218 15.26 7.95 0.15
CA VAL A 218 15.21 6.54 -0.26
C VAL A 218 13.99 6.29 -1.12
N THR A 219 14.17 5.71 -2.31
CA THR A 219 13.09 5.32 -3.21
C THR A 219 12.99 3.79 -3.28
N LEU A 220 11.80 3.26 -3.04
CA LEU A 220 11.52 1.83 -3.11
C LEU A 220 10.95 1.42 -4.47
N LEU A 221 11.67 0.56 -5.22
CA LEU A 221 11.17 -0.07 -6.44
C LEU A 221 10.42 -1.38 -6.15
N THR A 222 10.59 -1.92 -4.96
CA THR A 222 9.88 -3.09 -4.41
C THR A 222 9.42 -2.78 -2.99
N GLY A 223 8.54 -3.60 -2.40
CA GLY A 223 8.04 -3.39 -1.03
C GLY A 223 8.13 -4.66 -0.19
N ARG A 224 9.30 -4.96 0.38
CA ARG A 224 9.47 -6.07 1.32
C ARG A 224 9.43 -5.58 2.76
N THR A 225 9.05 -6.44 3.68
CA THR A 225 9.07 -6.11 5.11
C THR A 225 10.46 -5.69 5.53
N HIS A 226 10.57 -4.56 6.25
CA HIS A 226 11.82 -3.97 6.72
C HIS A 226 12.85 -3.64 5.62
N GLN A 227 12.43 -3.51 4.35
CA GLN A 227 13.36 -3.45 3.22
C GLN A 227 14.44 -2.36 3.36
N ILE A 228 14.06 -1.12 3.67
CA ILE A 228 15.03 -0.01 3.86
C ILE A 228 15.98 -0.36 5.00
N ARG A 229 15.48 -0.80 6.13
CA ARG A 229 16.24 -1.15 7.33
C ARG A 229 17.28 -2.24 7.05
N VAL A 230 16.87 -3.31 6.34
CA VAL A 230 17.74 -4.43 5.96
C VAL A 230 18.80 -4.00 4.95
N HIS A 231 18.42 -3.26 3.92
CA HIS A 231 19.33 -2.83 2.88
C HIS A 231 20.38 -1.85 3.39
N MET A 232 19.99 -0.86 4.18
CA MET A 232 20.95 0.08 4.76
C MET A 232 21.91 -0.61 5.74
N ALA A 233 21.41 -1.56 6.55
CA ALA A 233 22.27 -2.38 7.41
C ALA A 233 23.21 -3.30 6.59
N HIS A 234 22.75 -3.84 5.46
CA HIS A 234 23.54 -4.69 4.58
C HIS A 234 24.77 -3.97 4.00
N ILE A 235 24.63 -2.69 3.66
CA ILE A 235 25.74 -1.88 3.17
C ILE A 235 26.56 -1.23 4.29
N GLY A 236 26.35 -1.61 5.56
CA GLY A 236 27.11 -1.15 6.71
C GLY A 236 26.64 0.16 7.33
N HIS A 237 25.51 0.71 6.89
CA HIS A 237 24.91 1.97 7.35
C HIS A 237 23.48 1.77 7.86
N PRO A 238 23.28 1.01 8.99
CA PRO A 238 21.95 0.81 9.52
C PRO A 238 21.27 2.14 9.88
N LEU A 239 19.94 2.12 10.02
CA LEU A 239 19.23 3.28 10.54
C LEU A 239 19.67 3.56 11.99
N VAL A 240 19.80 4.82 12.32
CA VAL A 240 20.13 5.27 13.68
C VAL A 240 19.05 4.76 14.65
N SER A 241 19.49 4.21 15.79
CA SER A 241 18.62 3.61 16.82
C SER A 241 17.66 2.51 16.33
N ASP A 242 17.99 1.83 15.25
CA ASP A 242 17.21 0.68 14.80
C ASP A 242 17.43 -0.52 15.73
N PHE A 243 16.42 -0.86 16.55
CA PHE A 243 16.50 -1.91 17.57
C PHE A 243 16.70 -3.33 17.01
N LEU A 244 16.46 -3.57 15.70
CA LEU A 244 16.68 -4.89 15.06
C LEU A 244 17.96 -4.97 14.25
N TYR A 245 18.39 -3.88 13.61
CA TYR A 245 19.44 -3.88 12.60
C TYR A 245 20.59 -2.91 12.91
N GLY A 246 20.37 -1.93 13.77
CA GLY A 246 21.37 -0.94 14.17
C GLY A 246 21.87 -1.13 15.59
N ARG A 247 22.38 -0.04 16.16
CA ARG A 247 22.86 0.06 17.54
C ARG A 247 22.03 1.05 18.34
N PRO A 248 21.89 0.90 19.66
CA PRO A 248 21.32 1.94 20.50
C PRO A 248 22.09 3.26 20.34
N SER A 249 21.36 4.37 20.26
CA SER A 249 21.90 5.72 20.16
C SER A 249 21.01 6.67 20.98
N GLU A 250 21.56 7.81 21.37
CA GLU A 250 20.78 8.90 21.99
C GLU A 250 19.89 9.64 20.98
N LYS A 251 20.16 9.46 19.67
CA LYS A 251 19.34 10.01 18.59
C LYS A 251 18.08 9.17 18.39
N GLU A 252 17.01 9.84 17.99
CA GLU A 252 15.75 9.16 17.69
C GLU A 252 15.83 8.36 16.38
N TYR A 253 15.12 7.22 16.36
CA TYR A 253 14.87 6.48 15.14
C TYR A 253 14.03 7.30 14.16
N TYR A 254 14.52 7.48 12.94
CA TYR A 254 13.81 8.23 11.93
C TYR A 254 13.73 7.49 10.59
N LEU A 255 12.53 7.02 10.28
CA LEU A 255 12.14 6.51 8.97
C LEU A 255 10.73 7.01 8.66
N ARG A 256 10.60 7.84 7.61
CA ARG A 256 9.34 8.48 7.26
C ARG A 256 9.03 8.33 5.79
N CYS A 257 7.84 7.83 5.46
CA CYS A 257 7.29 7.86 4.10
C CYS A 257 6.84 9.29 3.79
N LYS A 258 7.69 10.05 3.09
CA LYS A 258 7.49 11.47 2.82
C LYS A 258 6.51 11.73 1.69
N GLU A 259 6.52 10.85 0.68
CA GLU A 259 5.77 11.08 -0.54
C GLU A 259 5.36 9.75 -1.17
N ILE A 260 4.11 9.68 -1.63
CA ILE A 260 3.62 8.61 -2.50
C ILE A 260 2.97 9.24 -3.73
N THR A 261 3.40 8.80 -4.92
CA THR A 261 2.83 9.18 -6.21
C THR A 261 2.22 7.95 -6.88
N PHE A 262 0.99 8.05 -7.34
CA PHE A 262 0.25 6.92 -7.92
C PHE A 262 -0.90 7.39 -8.81
N PRO A 263 -1.42 6.54 -9.75
CA PRO A 263 -2.62 6.85 -10.51
C PRO A 263 -3.87 6.76 -9.63
N HIS A 264 -4.72 7.80 -9.68
CA HIS A 264 -6.00 7.83 -8.98
C HIS A 264 -6.92 6.68 -9.46
N PRO A 265 -7.61 5.96 -8.55
CA PRO A 265 -8.37 4.77 -8.93
C PRO A 265 -9.58 5.05 -9.82
N LYS A 266 -10.16 6.25 -9.79
CA LYS A 266 -11.33 6.62 -10.59
C LYS A 266 -10.97 6.97 -12.03
N ASN A 267 -10.04 7.87 -12.23
CA ASN A 267 -9.72 8.49 -13.52
C ASN A 267 -8.32 8.21 -14.06
N GLY A 268 -7.43 7.62 -13.26
CA GLY A 268 -6.05 7.33 -13.64
C GLY A 268 -5.10 8.53 -13.64
N GLU A 269 -5.55 9.71 -13.23
CA GLU A 269 -4.70 10.89 -13.08
C GLU A 269 -3.62 10.64 -12.02
N ILE A 270 -2.42 11.11 -12.29
CA ILE A 270 -1.31 10.96 -11.33
C ILE A 270 -1.49 11.97 -10.20
N ILE A 271 -1.61 11.45 -8.99
CA ILE A 271 -1.66 12.26 -7.78
C ILE A 271 -0.45 11.99 -6.89
N THR A 272 -0.03 13.01 -6.15
CA THR A 272 1.10 12.93 -5.22
C THR A 272 0.65 13.42 -3.86
N ILE A 273 0.79 12.55 -2.85
CA ILE A 273 0.48 12.86 -1.46
C ILE A 273 1.79 12.99 -0.68
N LYS A 274 1.90 14.04 0.15
CA LYS A 274 3.09 14.37 0.95
C LYS A 274 2.75 14.49 2.44
N ALA A 275 3.71 14.07 3.31
CA ALA A 275 3.64 14.16 4.76
C ALA A 275 4.86 14.88 5.35
#